data_f015d17d7102bbfcbc311a745268dea0
#
_entry.id   f015d17d7102bbfcbc311a745268dea0
#
_cell.length_a   1.000
_cell.length_b   1.000
_cell.length_c   1.000
_cell.angle_alpha   90.00
_cell.angle_beta   90.00
_cell.angle_gamma   90.00
#
_symmetry.space_group_name_H-M   'P 1'
#
loop_
_entity.id
_entity.type
_entity.pdbx_description
1 polymer ?
#
loop_
_entity_poly.entity_id
_entity_poly.type
_entity_poly.pdbx_seq_one_letter_code
_entity_poly.pdbx_strand_id
1 'polypeptide(L)'
;MLYRIAESVDWHHAQQTGFFASADLATEGFIHSSEAHQILETARRYYAGRADLVLLEWDEAALVSARVRVEREWVASRQQYFAHVFGPVPLNAVRRSWPFGADATGEFRLPVTLFEAAD
;
A
#
# COMPACT_ATOMS: atom_id res chain seq x y z
N MET A 1 -8.01 -2.98 -7.56
CA MET A 1 -6.81 -2.23 -7.11
C MET A 1 -6.49 -2.54 -5.66
N LEU A 2 -5.21 -2.59 -5.35
CA LEU A 2 -4.73 -2.75 -3.99
C LEU A 2 -3.95 -1.50 -3.58
N TYR A 3 -3.89 -1.24 -2.28
CA TYR A 3 -3.32 -0.01 -1.73
C TYR A 3 -2.30 -0.31 -0.65
N ARG A 4 -1.21 0.43 -0.67
CA ARG A 4 -0.16 0.34 0.35
C ARG A 4 0.13 1.72 0.91
N ILE A 5 0.06 1.84 2.23
CA ILE A 5 0.59 3.01 2.93
C ILE A 5 2.10 2.80 3.04
N ALA A 6 2.87 3.64 2.38
CA ALA A 6 4.31 3.48 2.26
C ALA A 6 5.07 4.57 2.99
N GLU A 7 6.22 4.20 3.53
CA GLU A 7 7.21 5.18 3.97
C GLU A 7 7.71 5.94 2.74
N SER A 8 7.84 7.26 2.86
CA SER A 8 8.31 8.09 1.75
C SER A 8 9.70 7.65 1.27
N VAL A 9 10.57 7.22 2.19
CA VAL A 9 11.91 6.75 1.82
C VAL A 9 11.86 5.48 0.99
N ASP A 10 10.93 4.56 1.29
CA ASP A 10 10.77 3.33 0.52
C ASP A 10 10.25 3.61 -0.89
N TRP A 11 9.32 4.54 -1.01
CA TRP A 11 8.81 4.96 -2.31
C TRP A 11 9.90 5.65 -3.14
N HIS A 12 10.67 6.54 -2.51
CA HIS A 12 11.78 7.20 -3.17
C HIS A 12 12.81 6.18 -3.69
N HIS A 13 13.15 5.20 -2.85
CA HIS A 13 14.08 4.12 -3.23
C HIS A 13 13.52 3.29 -4.38
N ALA A 14 12.22 2.98 -4.37
CA ALA A 14 11.56 2.22 -5.43
C ALA A 14 11.69 2.92 -6.80
N GLN A 15 11.59 4.24 -6.80
CA GLN A 15 11.72 5.03 -8.03
C GLN A 15 13.15 4.96 -8.61
N GLN A 16 14.14 4.65 -7.79
CA GLN A 16 15.53 4.47 -8.22
C GLN A 16 15.80 3.03 -8.69
N THR A 17 15.22 2.04 -8.03
CA THR A 17 15.49 0.63 -8.30
C THR A 17 14.56 0.01 -9.34
N GLY A 18 13.36 0.57 -9.52
CA GLY A 18 12.33 0.02 -10.38
C GLY A 18 11.36 -0.94 -9.68
N PHE A 19 11.55 -1.16 -8.36
CA PHE A 19 10.71 -2.07 -7.57
C PHE A 19 10.42 -1.47 -6.21
N PHE A 20 9.17 -1.60 -5.75
CA PHE A 20 8.83 -1.30 -4.37
C PHE A 20 8.98 -2.56 -3.52
N ALA A 21 9.78 -2.45 -2.47
CA ALA A 21 9.92 -3.48 -1.45
C ALA A 21 10.06 -2.78 -0.10
N SER A 22 9.23 -3.18 0.85
CA SER A 22 9.24 -2.64 2.20
C SER A 22 9.79 -3.68 3.18
N ALA A 23 10.08 -3.25 4.41
CA ALA A 23 10.72 -4.12 5.41
C ALA A 23 9.94 -5.40 5.70
N ASP A 24 8.61 -5.36 5.62
CA ASP A 24 7.76 -6.53 5.86
C ASP A 24 8.03 -7.67 4.86
N LEU A 25 8.41 -7.35 3.62
CA LEU A 25 8.78 -8.40 2.67
C LEU A 25 9.96 -9.22 3.17
N ALA A 26 10.96 -8.57 3.75
CA ALA A 26 12.13 -9.25 4.28
C ALA A 26 11.85 -9.99 5.60
N THR A 27 11.03 -9.40 6.47
CA THR A 27 10.79 -9.94 7.82
C THR A 27 9.65 -10.94 7.88
N GLU A 28 8.63 -10.80 7.04
CA GLU A 28 7.44 -11.66 7.07
C GLU A 28 7.24 -12.45 5.78
N GLY A 29 7.97 -12.11 4.72
CA GLY A 29 7.89 -12.80 3.44
C GLY A 29 6.84 -12.24 2.48
N PHE A 30 6.16 -11.16 2.84
CA PHE A 30 5.15 -10.51 1.99
C PHE A 30 5.01 -9.04 2.34
N ILE A 31 4.50 -8.29 1.38
CA ILE A 31 4.15 -6.88 1.55
C ILE A 31 2.67 -6.81 1.92
N HIS A 32 2.35 -6.11 3.01
CA HIS A 32 0.96 -5.84 3.40
C HIS A 32 0.32 -4.88 2.41
N SER A 33 -0.90 -5.18 2.00
CA SER A 33 -1.71 -4.25 1.22
C SER A 33 -3.16 -4.31 1.65
N SER A 34 -3.93 -3.32 1.23
CA SER A 34 -5.32 -3.13 1.64
C SER A 34 -6.21 -2.91 0.44
N GLU A 35 -7.48 -3.25 0.59
CA GLU A 35 -8.51 -2.72 -0.30
C GLU A 35 -8.90 -1.32 0.16
N ALA A 36 -9.58 -0.55 -0.69
CA ALA A 36 -9.87 0.85 -0.40
C ALA A 36 -10.57 1.05 0.95
N HIS A 37 -11.54 0.18 1.28
CA HIS A 37 -12.30 0.30 2.53
C HIS A 37 -11.48 -0.01 3.79
N GLN A 38 -10.28 -0.56 3.64
CA GLN A 38 -9.41 -0.93 4.76
C GLN A 38 -8.33 0.11 5.07
N ILE A 39 -8.12 1.09 4.18
CA ILE A 39 -6.98 2.03 4.27
C ILE A 39 -7.00 2.83 5.56
N LEU A 40 -8.11 3.45 5.90
CA LEU A 40 -8.16 4.38 7.04
C LEU A 40 -7.95 3.68 8.38
N GLU A 41 -8.53 2.50 8.57
CA GLU A 41 -8.34 1.72 9.79
C GLU A 41 -6.88 1.28 9.93
N THR A 42 -6.27 0.84 8.84
CA THR A 42 -4.86 0.48 8.81
C THR A 42 -3.97 1.67 9.19
N ALA A 43 -4.29 2.86 8.63
CA ALA A 43 -3.56 4.07 8.96
C ALA A 43 -3.65 4.42 10.45
N ARG A 44 -4.85 4.36 11.01
CA ARG A 44 -5.07 4.67 12.42
C ARG A 44 -4.31 3.72 13.34
N ARG A 45 -4.28 2.44 13.00
CA ARG A 45 -3.65 1.42 13.84
C ARG A 45 -2.13 1.44 13.81
N TYR A 46 -1.53 1.69 12.64
CA TYR A 46 -0.09 1.48 12.47
C TYR A 46 0.69 2.74 12.17
N TYR A 47 0.02 3.82 11.80
CA TYR A 47 0.69 5.05 11.37
C TYR A 47 0.18 6.30 12.10
N ALA A 48 -0.43 6.13 13.26
CA ALA A 48 -1.00 7.25 14.02
C ALA A 48 0.02 8.37 14.20
N GLY A 49 -0.38 9.60 13.89
CA GLY A 49 0.47 10.77 14.02
C GLY A 49 1.46 11.01 12.88
N ARG A 50 1.57 10.06 11.94
CA ARG A 50 2.51 10.19 10.83
C ARG A 50 1.92 11.04 9.72
N ALA A 51 2.70 12.02 9.25
CA ALA A 51 2.27 12.97 8.21
C ALA A 51 3.04 12.82 6.89
N ASP A 52 4.10 12.02 6.89
CA ASP A 52 5.10 11.95 5.84
C ASP A 52 5.04 10.65 5.04
N LEU A 53 3.83 10.20 4.72
CA LEU A 53 3.59 8.92 4.06
C LEU A 53 3.17 9.12 2.60
N VAL A 54 3.18 8.03 1.85
CA VAL A 54 2.68 7.99 0.48
C VAL A 54 1.67 6.84 0.39
N LEU A 55 0.53 7.08 -0.23
CA LEU A 55 -0.41 6.02 -0.54
C LEU A 55 -0.17 5.58 -1.98
N LEU A 56 0.13 4.29 -2.14
CA LEU A 56 0.35 3.68 -3.45
C LEU A 56 -0.86 2.85 -3.84
N GLU A 57 -1.24 2.95 -5.11
CA GLU A 57 -2.26 2.11 -5.71
C GLU A 57 -1.59 1.23 -6.75
N TRP A 58 -1.78 -0.08 -6.66
CA TRP A 58 -1.28 -0.98 -7.70
C TRP A 58 -2.35 -1.90 -8.24
N ASP A 59 -2.11 -2.36 -9.45
CA ASP A 59 -3.00 -3.22 -10.19
C ASP A 59 -2.66 -4.68 -9.92
N GLU A 60 -3.58 -5.40 -9.31
CA GLU A 60 -3.39 -6.81 -8.99
C GLU A 60 -3.16 -7.64 -10.26
N ALA A 61 -3.87 -7.34 -11.34
CA ALA A 61 -3.69 -8.05 -12.60
C ALA A 61 -2.27 -7.86 -13.16
N ALA A 62 -1.71 -6.66 -13.00
CA ALA A 62 -0.32 -6.40 -13.42
C ALA A 62 0.68 -7.16 -12.56
N LEU A 63 0.40 -7.34 -11.26
CA LEU A 63 1.23 -8.15 -10.37
C LEU A 63 1.23 -9.61 -10.81
N VAL A 64 0.06 -10.15 -11.09
CA VAL A 64 -0.08 -11.54 -11.58
C VAL A 64 0.65 -11.72 -12.90
N SER A 65 0.54 -10.77 -13.84
CA SER A 65 1.27 -10.80 -15.11
C SER A 65 2.79 -10.75 -14.92
N ALA A 66 3.25 -10.08 -13.88
CA ALA A 66 4.68 -10.01 -13.52
C ALA A 66 5.13 -11.22 -12.68
N ARG A 67 4.24 -12.20 -12.46
CA ARG A 67 4.47 -13.41 -11.67
C ARG A 67 4.75 -13.11 -10.19
N VAL A 68 4.12 -12.07 -9.68
CA VAL A 68 4.14 -11.76 -8.25
C VAL A 68 2.86 -12.31 -7.65
N ARG A 69 2.99 -13.26 -6.73
CA ARG A 69 1.84 -13.92 -6.10
C ARG A 69 1.14 -12.98 -5.14
N VAL A 70 -0.19 -12.97 -5.18
CA VAL A 70 -1.04 -12.23 -4.24
C VAL A 70 -2.01 -13.21 -3.60
N GLU A 71 -2.08 -13.22 -2.27
CA GLU A 71 -2.99 -14.08 -1.53
C GLU A 71 -3.78 -13.26 -0.53
N ARG A 72 -5.08 -13.53 -0.42
CA ARG A 72 -5.89 -12.96 0.67
C ARG A 72 -5.78 -13.90 1.87
N GLU A 73 -5.23 -13.38 2.96
CA GLU A 73 -5.01 -14.14 4.17
C GLU A 73 -5.76 -13.52 5.35
N TRP A 74 -6.27 -14.37 6.22
CA TRP A 74 -7.02 -13.95 7.39
C TRP A 74 -6.07 -13.35 8.43
N VAL A 75 -6.41 -12.13 8.89
CA VAL A 75 -5.67 -11.45 9.95
C VAL A 75 -6.57 -11.40 11.18
N ALA A 76 -6.29 -12.25 12.16
CA ALA A 76 -7.15 -12.43 13.32
C ALA A 76 -7.32 -11.14 14.15
N SER A 77 -6.26 -10.36 14.30
CA SER A 77 -6.31 -9.09 15.04
C SER A 77 -7.20 -8.04 14.37
N ARG A 78 -7.46 -8.19 13.10
CA ARG A 78 -8.29 -7.28 12.32
C ARG A 78 -9.65 -7.87 11.96
N GLN A 79 -9.84 -9.18 12.15
CA GLN A 79 -11.05 -9.92 11.78
C GLN A 79 -11.44 -9.70 10.31
N GLN A 80 -10.43 -9.69 9.43
CA GLN A 80 -10.60 -9.46 8.00
C GLN A 80 -9.53 -10.18 7.20
N TYR A 81 -9.81 -10.42 5.92
CA TYR A 81 -8.82 -10.84 4.95
C TYR A 81 -8.09 -9.61 4.40
N PHE A 82 -6.77 -9.71 4.30
CA PHE A 82 -5.94 -8.71 3.66
C PHE A 82 -5.16 -9.34 2.52
N ALA A 83 -4.93 -8.58 1.47
CA ALA A 83 -4.11 -9.04 0.37
C ALA A 83 -2.63 -8.93 0.76
N HIS A 84 -1.93 -10.04 0.68
CA HIS A 84 -0.49 -10.11 0.92
C HIS A 84 0.23 -10.35 -0.41
N VAL A 85 1.25 -9.56 -0.68
CA VAL A 85 1.97 -9.56 -1.95
C VAL A 85 3.34 -10.19 -1.72
N PHE A 86 3.58 -11.32 -2.38
CA PHE A 86 4.75 -12.16 -2.10
C PHE A 86 5.89 -11.89 -3.09
N GLY A 87 6.34 -10.67 -3.14
CA GLY A 87 7.49 -10.27 -3.94
C GLY A 87 7.55 -8.76 -4.12
N PRO A 88 8.68 -8.25 -4.61
CA PRO A 88 8.79 -6.82 -4.92
C PRO A 88 7.77 -6.42 -5.99
N VAL A 89 7.19 -5.23 -5.84
CA VAL A 89 6.19 -4.71 -6.77
C VAL A 89 6.89 -3.89 -7.85
N PRO A 90 6.85 -4.32 -9.12
CA PRO A 90 7.46 -3.53 -10.19
C PRO A 90 6.71 -2.21 -10.36
N LEU A 91 7.43 -1.15 -10.67
CA LEU A 91 6.85 0.19 -10.79
C LEU A 91 5.73 0.27 -11.83
N ASN A 92 5.80 -0.55 -12.89
CA ASN A 92 4.75 -0.55 -13.91
C ASN A 92 3.41 -1.12 -13.39
N ALA A 93 3.40 -1.74 -12.23
CA ALA A 93 2.16 -2.16 -11.58
C ALA A 93 1.56 -1.06 -10.70
N VAL A 94 2.34 -0.04 -10.35
CA VAL A 94 1.87 1.11 -9.58
C VAL A 94 1.16 2.07 -10.53
N ARG A 95 -0.12 2.32 -10.27
CA ARG A 95 -0.96 3.14 -11.14
C ARG A 95 -1.04 4.58 -10.69
N ARG A 96 -1.13 4.80 -9.38
CA ARG A 96 -1.20 6.15 -8.83
C ARG A 96 -0.48 6.19 -7.49
N SER A 97 -0.05 7.40 -7.12
CA SER A 97 0.51 7.66 -5.80
C SER A 97 -0.01 9.02 -5.31
N TRP A 98 -0.18 9.15 -4.00
CA TRP A 98 -0.63 10.39 -3.38
C TRP A 98 0.18 10.64 -2.11
N PRO A 99 0.50 11.91 -1.80
CA PRO A 99 0.91 12.24 -0.44
C PRO A 99 -0.17 11.79 0.53
N PHE A 100 0.23 11.21 1.65
CA PHE A 100 -0.72 10.67 2.61
C PHE A 100 -0.18 10.88 4.02
N GLY A 101 -1.07 11.11 4.96
CA GLY A 101 -0.65 11.28 6.33
C GLY A 101 -1.72 11.91 7.18
N ALA A 102 -1.48 11.93 8.48
CA ALA A 102 -2.34 12.57 9.44
C ALA A 102 -2.29 14.09 9.28
N ASP A 103 -3.44 14.74 9.39
CA ASP A 103 -3.51 16.20 9.41
C ASP A 103 -3.12 16.75 10.81
N ALA A 104 -3.27 18.06 11.00
CA ALA A 104 -2.90 18.72 12.26
C ALA A 104 -3.72 18.19 13.47
N THR A 105 -4.88 17.60 13.24
CA THR A 105 -5.73 17.01 14.28
C THR A 105 -5.46 15.51 14.47
N GLY A 106 -4.55 14.92 13.70
CA GLY A 106 -4.24 13.50 13.75
C GLY A 106 -5.13 12.63 12.90
N GLU A 107 -5.99 13.21 12.07
CA GLU A 107 -6.90 12.44 11.23
C GLU A 107 -6.31 12.12 9.86
N PHE A 108 -6.61 10.90 9.40
CA PHE A 108 -6.32 10.47 8.03
C PHE A 108 -7.56 10.62 7.17
N ARG A 109 -7.34 11.01 5.90
CA ARG A 109 -8.41 11.13 4.92
C ARG A 109 -7.98 10.49 3.63
N LEU A 110 -8.90 9.81 2.96
CA LEU A 110 -8.63 9.27 1.64
C LEU A 110 -8.44 10.42 0.64
N PRO A 111 -7.52 10.26 -0.33
CA PRO A 111 -7.40 11.24 -1.41
C PRO A 111 -8.73 11.42 -2.12
N VAL A 112 -9.08 12.67 -2.43
CA VAL A 112 -10.38 12.98 -3.07
C VAL A 112 -10.52 12.32 -4.45
N THR A 113 -9.40 12.04 -5.12
CA THR A 113 -9.39 11.43 -6.45
C THR A 113 -9.34 9.89 -6.41
N LEU A 114 -9.32 9.28 -5.22
CA LEU A 114 -9.15 7.83 -5.10
C LEU A 114 -10.19 7.05 -5.89
N PHE A 115 -11.44 7.48 -5.85
CA PHE A 115 -12.56 6.80 -6.50
C PHE A 115 -12.83 7.32 -7.92
N GLU A 116 -12.00 8.23 -8.42
CA GLU A 116 -12.07 8.67 -9.80
C GLU A 116 -11.30 7.70 -10.69
N ALA A 117 -11.78 7.51 -11.92
CA ALA A 117 -11.08 6.65 -12.86
C ALA A 117 -9.70 7.23 -13.18
N ALA A 118 -8.70 6.34 -13.24
CA ALA A 118 -7.37 6.74 -13.70
C ALA A 118 -7.40 6.91 -15.22
N ASP A 119 -6.85 8.02 -15.70
CA ASP A 119 -6.74 8.30 -17.13
C ASP A 119 -5.60 7.52 -17.78
#